data_b106ddaea430dff09bb87fe85561a57b
#
_entry.id   b106ddaea430dff09bb87fe85561a57b
#
_cell.length_a   1.000
_cell.length_b   1.000
_cell.length_c   1.000
_cell.angle_alpha   90.00
_cell.angle_beta   90.00
_cell.angle_gamma   90.00
#
_symmetry.space_group_name_H-M   'P 1'
#
loop_
_entity.id
_entity.type
_entity.pdbx_description
1 polymer ?
#
loop_
_entity_poly.entity_id
_entity_poly.type
_entity_poly.pdbx_seq_one_letter_code
_entity_poly.pdbx_strand_id
1 'polypeptide(L)'
;MIPLVILNGAECVLIMALGALCHEAAHICAIKTGGGKIKRADVGFLNANIVYSSEKMSLNSETANSLAGIAVNAVLAALSYLIYRYYPDIRLAFFSLCNAAFAAVNLLPVRGLDGYNALYHFLQMRYDANKSYEICRRASEISALLLVSAVFFVILKTGMNTSVILLFMLAAALNK
;
A
#
# COMPACT_ATOMS: atom_id res chain seq x y z
N MET A 1 -20.32 17.32 -24.83
CA MET A 1 -18.90 17.04 -25.11
C MET A 1 -18.14 17.31 -23.81
N ILE A 2 -17.62 16.26 -23.16
CA ILE A 2 -16.73 16.42 -22.00
C ILE A 2 -15.36 16.79 -22.59
N PRO A 3 -14.74 17.92 -22.24
CA PRO A 3 -13.40 18.23 -22.70
C PRO A 3 -12.47 17.11 -22.23
N LEU A 4 -11.68 16.54 -23.14
CA LEU A 4 -10.67 15.53 -22.83
C LEU A 4 -9.55 16.23 -22.06
N VAL A 5 -9.73 16.36 -20.75
CA VAL A 5 -8.69 16.90 -19.86
C VAL A 5 -7.66 15.80 -19.68
N ILE A 6 -6.51 15.93 -20.31
CA ILE A 6 -5.37 15.04 -20.14
C ILE A 6 -4.61 15.56 -18.91
N LEU A 7 -4.47 14.71 -17.88
CA LEU A 7 -3.62 15.02 -16.73
C LEU A 7 -2.16 15.17 -17.19
N ASN A 8 -1.50 16.22 -16.74
CA ASN A 8 -0.05 16.34 -16.93
C ASN A 8 0.72 15.49 -15.91
N GLY A 9 1.99 15.20 -16.19
CA GLY A 9 2.80 14.34 -15.33
C GLY A 9 2.94 14.86 -13.90
N ALA A 10 3.00 16.19 -13.70
CA ALA A 10 3.10 16.79 -12.37
C ALA A 10 1.80 16.60 -11.57
N GLU A 11 0.63 16.76 -12.19
CA GLU A 11 -0.66 16.49 -11.54
C GLU A 11 -0.77 15.03 -11.11
N CYS A 12 -0.36 14.08 -11.96
CA CYS A 12 -0.36 12.67 -11.62
C CYS A 12 0.51 12.38 -10.39
N VAL A 13 1.73 12.93 -10.34
CA VAL A 13 2.65 12.77 -9.20
C VAL A 13 2.05 13.36 -7.92
N LEU A 14 1.47 14.56 -7.98
CA LEU A 14 0.86 15.20 -6.82
C LEU A 14 -0.34 14.41 -6.29
N ILE A 15 -1.19 13.88 -7.17
CA ILE A 15 -2.34 13.05 -6.81
C ILE A 15 -1.90 11.75 -6.13
N MET A 16 -0.88 11.08 -6.68
CA MET A 16 -0.31 9.88 -6.07
C MET A 16 0.34 10.17 -4.72
N ALA A 17 1.11 11.26 -4.61
CA ALA A 17 1.73 11.68 -3.37
C ALA A 17 0.70 11.99 -2.28
N LEU A 18 -0.42 12.63 -2.63
CA LEU A 18 -1.50 12.88 -1.67
C LEU A 18 -2.10 11.58 -1.12
N GLY A 19 -2.36 10.60 -1.98
CA GLY A 19 -2.84 9.27 -1.55
C GLY A 19 -1.86 8.55 -0.63
N ALA A 20 -0.56 8.60 -0.96
CA ALA A 20 0.49 8.03 -0.13
C ALA A 20 0.63 8.74 1.23
N LEU A 21 0.56 10.08 1.26
CA LEU A 21 0.60 10.84 2.52
C LEU A 21 -0.59 10.52 3.42
N CYS A 22 -1.79 10.36 2.88
CA CYS A 22 -2.96 9.95 3.66
C CYS A 22 -2.79 8.55 4.24
N HIS A 23 -2.19 7.63 3.48
CA HIS A 23 -1.84 6.27 3.92
C HIS A 23 -0.90 6.30 5.13
N GLU A 24 0.21 7.01 5.03
CA GLU A 24 1.20 7.13 6.11
C GLU A 24 0.63 7.85 7.35
N ALA A 25 -0.19 8.89 7.13
CA ALA A 25 -0.86 9.58 8.23
C ALA A 25 -1.81 8.65 9.01
N ALA A 26 -2.46 7.70 8.33
CA ALA A 26 -3.29 6.70 8.97
C ALA A 26 -2.49 5.78 9.90
N HIS A 27 -1.29 5.33 9.48
CA HIS A 27 -0.40 4.57 10.35
C HIS A 27 0.05 5.37 11.57
N ILE A 28 0.42 6.64 11.39
CA ILE A 28 0.79 7.53 12.50
C ILE A 28 -0.36 7.66 13.51
N CYS A 29 -1.58 7.84 13.05
CA CYS A 29 -2.77 7.90 13.90
C CYS A 29 -2.99 6.57 14.64
N ALA A 30 -2.92 5.44 13.94
CA ALA A 30 -3.12 4.13 14.51
C ALA A 30 -2.06 3.76 15.56
N ILE A 31 -0.77 4.10 15.32
CA ILE A 31 0.30 3.92 16.29
C ILE A 31 0.01 4.71 17.57
N LYS A 32 -0.34 6.00 17.44
CA LYS A 32 -0.62 6.86 18.60
C LYS A 32 -1.82 6.38 19.40
N THR A 33 -2.91 6.03 18.74
CA THR A 33 -4.14 5.54 19.39
C THR A 33 -3.96 4.15 19.99
N GLY A 34 -3.12 3.31 19.36
CA GLY A 34 -2.76 1.98 19.86
C GLY A 34 -1.79 1.95 21.03
N GLY A 35 -1.30 3.12 21.50
CA GLY A 35 -0.36 3.24 22.62
C GLY A 35 1.12 3.14 22.23
N GLY A 36 1.42 3.10 20.92
CA GLY A 36 2.79 3.13 20.41
C GLY A 36 3.44 4.51 20.54
N LYS A 37 4.77 4.53 20.60
CA LYS A 37 5.56 5.77 20.60
C LYS A 37 6.41 5.83 19.34
N ILE A 38 6.21 6.86 18.51
CA ILE A 38 7.03 7.11 17.33
C ILE A 38 8.39 7.57 17.79
N LYS A 39 9.45 6.84 17.38
CA LYS A 39 10.85 7.17 17.66
C LYS A 39 11.47 7.99 16.53
N ARG A 40 11.14 7.65 15.29
CA ARG A 40 11.65 8.30 14.09
C ARG A 40 10.67 8.07 12.93
N ALA A 41 10.51 9.07 12.11
CA ALA A 41 9.80 8.97 10.84
C ALA A 41 10.76 9.43 9.75
N ASP A 42 11.22 8.50 8.92
CA ASP A 42 12.07 8.78 7.77
C ASP A 42 11.17 8.79 6.54
N VAL A 43 10.91 9.98 6.01
CA VAL A 43 10.12 10.13 4.79
C VAL A 43 11.07 10.21 3.61
N GLY A 44 11.17 9.12 2.85
CA GLY A 44 11.87 9.06 1.57
C GLY A 44 10.94 9.41 0.41
N PHE A 45 11.50 9.61 -0.78
CA PHE A 45 10.72 9.95 -1.98
C PHE A 45 9.77 8.82 -2.43
N LEU A 46 10.10 7.57 -2.12
CA LEU A 46 9.35 6.37 -2.53
C LEU A 46 8.84 5.51 -1.37
N ASN A 47 9.27 5.78 -0.15
CA ASN A 47 8.83 5.04 1.04
C ASN A 47 8.93 5.92 2.28
N ALA A 48 7.98 5.77 3.17
CA ALA A 48 8.08 6.30 4.52
C ALA A 48 8.36 5.14 5.48
N ASN A 49 9.39 5.29 6.30
CA ASN A 49 9.74 4.29 7.30
C ASN A 49 9.49 4.87 8.69
N ILE A 50 8.43 4.42 9.34
CA ILE A 50 8.06 4.87 10.66
C ILE A 50 8.61 3.88 11.68
N VAL A 51 9.68 4.29 12.38
CA VAL A 51 10.23 3.52 13.49
C VAL A 51 9.49 3.89 14.78
N TYR A 52 8.80 2.93 15.36
CA TYR A 52 8.06 3.12 16.59
C TYR A 52 8.36 2.03 17.62
N SER A 53 8.07 2.28 18.89
CA SER A 53 8.13 1.28 19.97
C SER A 53 6.73 0.72 20.17
N SER A 54 6.61 -0.58 20.04
CA SER A 54 5.35 -1.32 20.22
C SER A 54 5.18 -1.93 21.61
N GLU A 55 6.11 -1.65 22.56
CA GLU A 55 6.14 -2.25 23.91
C GLU A 55 4.80 -2.17 24.67
N LYS A 56 3.95 -1.19 24.33
CA LYS A 56 2.64 -0.99 24.93
C LYS A 56 1.47 -1.34 24.02
N MET A 57 1.77 -1.77 22.81
CA MET A 57 0.75 -2.15 21.84
C MET A 57 0.35 -3.61 22.01
N SER A 58 -0.95 -3.88 21.92
CA SER A 58 -1.44 -5.26 21.80
C SER A 58 -1.30 -5.75 20.34
N LEU A 59 -1.31 -7.07 20.14
CA LEU A 59 -1.30 -7.65 18.80
C LEU A 59 -2.50 -7.17 17.95
N ASN A 60 -3.65 -6.93 18.59
CA ASN A 60 -4.82 -6.33 17.92
C ASN A 60 -4.49 -4.91 17.43
N SER A 61 -3.84 -4.10 18.27
CA SER A 61 -3.44 -2.73 17.89
C SER A 61 -2.39 -2.73 16.77
N GLU A 62 -1.46 -3.68 16.78
CA GLU A 62 -0.46 -3.82 15.71
C GLU A 62 -1.10 -4.29 14.40
N THR A 63 -2.06 -5.22 14.46
CA THR A 63 -2.86 -5.61 13.28
C THR A 63 -3.66 -4.44 12.75
N ALA A 64 -4.34 -3.69 13.62
CA ALA A 64 -5.11 -2.51 13.24
C ALA A 64 -4.21 -1.41 12.63
N ASN A 65 -3.01 -1.20 13.19
CA ASN A 65 -2.02 -0.30 12.62
C ASN A 65 -1.65 -0.72 11.20
N SER A 66 -1.32 -1.99 11.00
CA SER A 66 -0.95 -2.51 9.67
C SER A 66 -2.08 -2.38 8.65
N LEU A 67 -3.34 -2.41 9.07
CA LEU A 67 -4.50 -2.24 8.19
C LEU A 67 -4.93 -0.78 8.00
N ALA A 68 -4.44 0.15 8.81
CA ALA A 68 -4.91 1.53 8.83
C ALA A 68 -4.71 2.26 7.50
N GLY A 69 -3.52 2.17 6.91
CA GLY A 69 -3.21 2.75 5.60
C GLY A 69 -4.07 2.17 4.49
N ILE A 70 -4.23 0.84 4.47
CA ILE A 70 -5.09 0.12 3.52
C ILE A 70 -6.53 0.60 3.62
N ALA A 71 -7.07 0.70 4.85
CA ALA A 71 -8.44 1.12 5.09
C ALA A 71 -8.68 2.57 4.63
N VAL A 72 -7.77 3.49 4.94
CA VAL A 72 -7.87 4.89 4.50
C VAL A 72 -7.86 4.97 2.97
N ASN A 73 -6.95 4.29 2.29
CA ASN A 73 -6.91 4.29 0.84
C ASN A 73 -8.18 3.68 0.23
N ALA A 74 -8.73 2.61 0.80
CA ALA A 74 -9.99 2.04 0.34
C ALA A 74 -11.16 3.02 0.48
N VAL A 75 -11.23 3.72 1.61
CA VAL A 75 -12.24 4.76 1.86
C VAL A 75 -12.09 5.93 0.90
N LEU A 76 -10.86 6.43 0.70
CA LEU A 76 -10.58 7.52 -0.25
C LEU A 76 -10.94 7.12 -1.68
N ALA A 77 -10.63 5.89 -2.08
CA ALA A 77 -11.02 5.37 -3.39
C ALA A 77 -12.54 5.36 -3.57
N ALA A 78 -13.27 4.85 -2.59
CA ALA A 78 -14.73 4.77 -2.64
C ALA A 78 -15.37 6.17 -2.67
N LEU A 79 -14.95 7.07 -1.77
CA LEU A 79 -15.49 8.43 -1.68
C LEU A 79 -15.20 9.24 -2.95
N SER A 80 -13.98 9.22 -3.45
CA SER A 80 -13.62 9.94 -4.68
C SER A 80 -14.35 9.38 -5.91
N TYR A 81 -14.59 8.06 -5.97
CA TYR A 81 -15.42 7.47 -7.01
C TYR A 81 -16.88 7.92 -6.93
N LEU A 82 -17.46 7.96 -5.73
CA LEU A 82 -18.82 8.46 -5.53
C LEU A 82 -18.95 9.92 -5.94
N ILE A 83 -17.99 10.77 -5.58
CA ILE A 83 -17.99 12.19 -5.99
C ILE A 83 -17.85 12.29 -7.52
N TYR A 84 -16.97 11.50 -8.12
CA TYR A 84 -16.80 11.44 -9.58
C TYR A 84 -18.11 11.11 -10.31
N ARG A 85 -18.97 10.27 -9.74
CA ARG A 85 -20.28 9.93 -10.34
C ARG A 85 -21.21 11.13 -10.50
N TYR A 86 -21.07 12.13 -9.65
CA TYR A 86 -21.87 13.37 -9.68
C TYR A 86 -21.13 14.52 -10.36
N TYR A 87 -19.82 14.58 -10.20
CA TYR A 87 -18.93 15.59 -10.78
C TYR A 87 -17.81 14.89 -11.54
N PRO A 88 -18.01 14.57 -12.83
CA PRO A 88 -17.04 13.81 -13.62
C PRO A 88 -15.79 14.64 -13.94
N ASP A 89 -14.82 14.62 -13.04
CA ASP A 89 -13.49 15.18 -13.20
C ASP A 89 -12.46 14.04 -13.28
N ILE A 90 -11.59 14.08 -14.29
CA ILE A 90 -10.55 13.06 -14.50
C ILE A 90 -9.60 12.93 -13.31
N ARG A 91 -9.37 14.03 -12.55
CA ARG A 91 -8.53 14.03 -11.35
C ARG A 91 -9.14 13.17 -10.25
N LEU A 92 -10.46 13.25 -10.06
CA LEU A 92 -11.17 12.39 -9.09
C LEU A 92 -11.13 10.93 -9.50
N ALA A 93 -11.31 10.63 -10.78
CA ALA A 93 -11.21 9.25 -11.29
C ALA A 93 -9.80 8.70 -11.09
N PHE A 94 -8.78 9.48 -11.41
CA PHE A 94 -7.39 9.09 -11.25
C PHE A 94 -7.02 8.93 -9.76
N PHE A 95 -7.44 9.85 -8.87
CA PHE A 95 -7.24 9.74 -7.43
C PHE A 95 -7.91 8.49 -6.86
N SER A 96 -9.14 8.19 -7.30
CA SER A 96 -9.84 6.96 -6.92
C SER A 96 -9.07 5.71 -7.32
N LEU A 97 -8.62 5.66 -8.59
CA LEU A 97 -7.88 4.53 -9.12
C LEU A 97 -6.54 4.32 -8.39
N CYS A 98 -5.80 5.40 -8.13
CA CYS A 98 -4.53 5.34 -7.39
C CYS A 98 -4.73 4.81 -5.97
N ASN A 99 -5.72 5.31 -5.25
CA ASN A 99 -6.00 4.86 -3.89
C ASN A 99 -6.50 3.40 -3.86
N ALA A 100 -7.32 2.98 -4.83
CA ALA A 100 -7.72 1.58 -4.97
C ALA A 100 -6.51 0.67 -5.24
N ALA A 101 -5.59 1.10 -6.10
CA ALA A 101 -4.36 0.37 -6.39
C ALA A 101 -3.45 0.30 -5.15
N PHE A 102 -3.26 1.40 -4.42
CA PHE A 102 -2.50 1.40 -3.16
C PHE A 102 -3.09 0.45 -2.13
N ALA A 103 -4.42 0.48 -1.94
CA ALA A 103 -5.09 -0.44 -1.01
C ALA A 103 -4.91 -1.91 -1.44
N ALA A 104 -5.10 -2.22 -2.73
CA ALA A 104 -4.98 -3.58 -3.25
C ALA A 104 -3.55 -4.12 -3.14
N VAL A 105 -2.54 -3.32 -3.51
CA VAL A 105 -1.13 -3.73 -3.44
C VAL A 105 -0.70 -3.92 -1.99
N ASN A 106 -1.00 -2.94 -1.11
CA ASN A 106 -0.61 -3.04 0.31
C ASN A 106 -1.36 -4.14 1.07
N LEU A 107 -2.51 -4.62 0.58
CA LEU A 107 -3.22 -5.76 1.16
C LEU A 107 -2.53 -7.10 0.87
N LEU A 108 -1.65 -7.17 -0.13
CA LEU A 108 -0.95 -8.40 -0.46
C LEU A 108 -0.01 -8.82 0.68
N PRO A 109 0.03 -10.11 1.05
CA PRO A 109 0.93 -10.61 2.09
C PRO A 109 2.37 -10.78 1.55
N VAL A 110 2.89 -9.73 0.90
CA VAL A 110 4.27 -9.67 0.40
C VAL A 110 5.13 -8.96 1.42
N ARG A 111 6.30 -9.52 1.73
CA ARG A 111 7.24 -8.92 2.69
C ARG A 111 7.54 -7.47 2.34
N GLY A 112 7.45 -6.58 3.32
CA GLY A 112 7.62 -5.15 3.14
C GLY A 112 6.32 -4.38 2.88
N LEU A 113 5.19 -5.06 2.68
CA LEU A 113 3.86 -4.45 2.58
C LEU A 113 3.07 -4.63 3.88
N ASP A 114 2.05 -3.81 4.07
CA ASP A 114 1.22 -3.80 5.28
C ASP A 114 0.44 -5.10 5.46
N GLY A 115 -0.03 -5.71 4.37
CA GLY A 115 -0.73 -6.99 4.39
C GLY A 115 0.09 -8.12 4.98
N TYR A 116 1.42 -8.11 4.78
CA TYR A 116 2.31 -9.05 5.45
C TYR A 116 2.33 -8.84 6.96
N ASN A 117 2.50 -7.59 7.40
CA ASN A 117 2.53 -7.25 8.82
C ASN A 117 1.19 -7.54 9.50
N ALA A 118 0.08 -7.19 8.85
CA ALA A 118 -1.26 -7.48 9.34
C ALA A 118 -1.47 -8.99 9.52
N LEU A 119 -1.10 -9.79 8.51
CA LEU A 119 -1.20 -11.25 8.57
C LEU A 119 -0.32 -11.83 9.69
N TYR A 120 0.92 -11.34 9.82
CA TYR A 120 1.85 -11.78 10.84
C TYR A 120 1.32 -11.55 12.26
N HIS A 121 0.90 -10.32 12.58
CA HIS A 121 0.35 -9.98 13.89
C HIS A 121 -0.97 -10.73 14.17
N PHE A 122 -1.82 -10.90 13.15
CA PHE A 122 -3.04 -11.68 13.28
C PHE A 122 -2.77 -13.16 13.60
N LEU A 123 -1.78 -13.77 12.95
CA LEU A 123 -1.41 -15.15 13.20
C LEU A 123 -0.78 -15.34 14.57
N GLN A 124 -0.02 -14.36 15.07
CA GLN A 124 0.56 -14.39 16.42
C GLN A 124 -0.49 -14.44 17.54
N MET A 125 -1.74 -14.07 17.26
CA MET A 125 -2.83 -14.26 18.23
C MET A 125 -3.20 -15.74 18.43
N ARG A 126 -2.81 -16.63 17.51
CA ARG A 126 -3.21 -18.05 17.51
C ARG A 126 -2.04 -19.01 17.51
N TYR A 127 -0.88 -18.59 17.04
CA TYR A 127 0.32 -19.40 16.87
C TYR A 127 1.52 -18.72 17.50
N ASP A 128 2.56 -19.49 17.79
CA ASP A 128 3.86 -18.96 18.19
C ASP A 128 4.53 -18.15 17.05
N ALA A 129 5.52 -17.35 17.40
CA ALA A 129 6.19 -16.44 16.47
C ALA A 129 6.83 -17.18 15.28
N ASN A 130 7.44 -18.35 15.52
CA ASN A 130 8.12 -19.11 14.49
C ASN A 130 7.14 -19.65 13.44
N LYS A 131 6.02 -20.23 13.90
CA LYS A 131 4.98 -20.76 13.02
C LYS A 131 4.28 -19.64 12.24
N SER A 132 3.98 -18.52 12.90
CA SER A 132 3.43 -17.33 12.26
C SER A 132 4.35 -16.81 11.16
N TYR A 133 5.65 -16.75 11.42
CA TYR A 133 6.66 -16.34 10.44
C TYR A 133 6.73 -17.30 9.25
N GLU A 134 6.73 -18.62 9.47
CA GLU A 134 6.76 -19.60 8.37
C GLU A 134 5.55 -19.49 7.44
N ILE A 135 4.34 -19.33 8.02
CA ILE A 135 3.10 -19.16 7.25
C ILE A 135 3.18 -17.89 6.41
N CYS A 136 3.56 -16.75 7.03
CA CYS A 136 3.71 -15.48 6.33
C CYS A 136 4.76 -15.53 5.23
N ARG A 137 5.90 -16.19 5.48
CA ARG A 137 6.96 -16.35 4.48
C ARG A 137 6.45 -17.09 3.25
N ARG A 138 5.77 -18.23 3.43
CA ARG A 138 5.18 -19.01 2.32
C ARG A 138 4.11 -18.20 1.57
N ALA A 139 3.24 -17.51 2.30
CA ALA A 139 2.23 -16.63 1.69
C ALA A 139 2.89 -15.51 0.86
N SER A 140 3.98 -14.93 1.37
CA SER A 140 4.73 -13.89 0.66
C SER A 140 5.38 -14.42 -0.61
N GLU A 141 6.01 -15.58 -0.57
CA GLU A 141 6.64 -16.21 -1.74
C GLU A 141 5.60 -16.50 -2.85
N ILE A 142 4.43 -17.07 -2.48
CA ILE A 142 3.35 -17.35 -3.43
C ILE A 142 2.78 -16.04 -4.01
N SER A 143 2.50 -15.06 -3.16
CA SER A 143 1.93 -13.77 -3.60
C SER A 143 2.88 -12.99 -4.50
N ALA A 144 4.18 -13.00 -4.19
CA ALA A 144 5.19 -12.38 -5.02
C ALA A 144 5.28 -13.05 -6.41
N LEU A 145 5.25 -14.39 -6.44
CA LEU A 145 5.25 -15.15 -7.70
C LEU A 145 4.01 -14.84 -8.54
N LEU A 146 2.83 -14.80 -7.94
CA LEU A 146 1.58 -14.45 -8.63
C LEU A 146 1.62 -13.01 -9.18
N LEU A 147 2.14 -12.08 -8.39
CA LEU A 147 2.26 -10.68 -8.81
C LEU A 147 3.22 -10.53 -9.99
N VAL A 148 4.39 -11.17 -9.95
CA VAL A 148 5.35 -11.20 -11.05
C VAL A 148 4.73 -11.81 -12.30
N SER A 149 4.02 -12.94 -12.15
CA SER A 149 3.35 -13.62 -13.27
C SER A 149 2.25 -12.75 -13.89
N ALA A 150 1.45 -12.05 -13.07
CA ALA A 150 0.43 -11.13 -13.54
C ALA A 150 1.01 -9.94 -14.30
N VAL A 151 2.08 -9.33 -13.77
CA VAL A 151 2.80 -8.24 -14.44
C VAL A 151 3.37 -8.72 -15.77
N PHE A 152 4.01 -9.89 -15.80
CA PHE A 152 4.56 -10.46 -17.03
C PHE A 152 3.47 -10.72 -18.07
N PHE A 153 2.31 -11.26 -17.65
CA PHE A 153 1.17 -11.46 -18.53
C PHE A 153 0.64 -10.16 -19.14
N VAL A 154 0.53 -9.10 -18.32
CA VAL A 154 0.10 -7.77 -18.80
C VAL A 154 1.09 -7.22 -19.82
N ILE A 155 2.40 -7.34 -19.58
CA ILE A 155 3.46 -6.92 -20.51
C ILE A 155 3.30 -7.63 -21.85
N LEU A 156 3.11 -8.96 -21.85
CA LEU A 156 2.96 -9.75 -23.07
C LEU A 156 1.71 -9.34 -23.88
N LYS A 157 0.63 -8.95 -23.20
CA LYS A 157 -0.63 -8.57 -23.83
C LYS A 157 -0.64 -7.14 -24.37
N THR A 158 0.01 -6.22 -23.66
CA THR A 158 -0.07 -4.78 -23.98
C THR A 158 1.10 -4.28 -24.83
N GLY A 159 2.17 -5.07 -24.99
CA GLY A 159 3.38 -4.65 -25.68
C GLY A 159 4.08 -3.45 -25.01
N MET A 160 3.71 -3.14 -23.75
CA MET A 160 4.28 -2.01 -23.02
C MET A 160 5.78 -2.20 -22.82
N ASN A 161 6.51 -1.08 -22.87
CA ASN A 161 7.98 -1.06 -22.78
C ASN A 161 8.42 -1.67 -21.42
N THR A 162 8.95 -2.89 -21.49
CA THR A 162 9.33 -3.72 -20.34
C THR A 162 10.34 -3.04 -19.40
N SER A 163 11.09 -2.06 -19.93
CA SER A 163 12.17 -1.38 -19.22
C SER A 163 11.69 -0.64 -17.96
N VAL A 164 10.52 -0.02 -17.98
CA VAL A 164 10.00 0.75 -16.83
C VAL A 164 9.56 -0.19 -15.71
N ILE A 165 8.94 -1.32 -16.06
CA ILE A 165 8.47 -2.29 -15.07
C ILE A 165 9.66 -3.06 -14.48
N LEU A 166 10.64 -3.42 -15.32
CA LEU A 166 11.89 -4.05 -14.86
C LEU A 166 12.66 -3.12 -13.91
N LEU A 167 12.72 -1.83 -14.22
CA LEU A 167 13.36 -0.82 -13.36
C LEU A 167 12.64 -0.70 -12.00
N PHE A 168 11.31 -0.73 -12.01
CA PHE A 168 10.51 -0.68 -10.78
C PHE A 168 10.70 -1.94 -9.91
N MET A 169 10.74 -3.12 -10.53
CA MET A 169 11.01 -4.39 -9.85
C MET A 169 12.44 -4.45 -9.32
N LEU A 170 13.42 -3.95 -10.08
CA LEU A 170 14.82 -3.89 -9.66
C LEU A 170 14.98 -2.93 -8.47
N ALA A 171 14.37 -1.75 -8.52
CA ALA A 171 14.37 -0.79 -7.41
C ALA A 171 13.75 -1.37 -6.13
N ALA A 172 12.64 -2.10 -6.25
CA ALA A 172 12.01 -2.79 -5.13
C ALA A 172 12.86 -3.94 -4.57
N ALA A 173 13.64 -4.64 -5.42
CA ALA A 173 14.51 -5.74 -5.00
C ALA A 173 15.83 -5.25 -4.36
N LEU A 174 16.33 -4.07 -4.78
CA LEU A 174 17.59 -3.49 -4.26
C LEU A 174 17.39 -2.73 -2.94
N ASN A 175 16.15 -2.50 -2.52
CA ASN A 175 15.81 -1.76 -1.30
C ASN A 175 15.59 -2.70 -0.08
N LYS A 176 16.31 -3.84 -0.06
CA LYS A 176 16.31 -4.81 1.06
C LYS A 176 17.45 -4.57 2.01
#